data_80a59cd69ba3a0099fea289eb765a63c
#
_entry.id   80a59cd69ba3a0099fea289eb765a63c
#
_cell.length_a   1.000
_cell.length_b   1.000
_cell.length_c   1.000
_cell.angle_alpha   90.00
_cell.angle_beta   90.00
_cell.angle_gamma   90.00
#
_symmetry.space_group_name_H-M   'P 1'
#
loop_
_entity.id
_entity.type
_entity.pdbx_description
1 polymer ?
#
loop_
_entity_poly.entity_id
_entity_poly.type
_entity_poly.pdbx_seq_one_letter_code
_entity_poly.pdbx_strand_id
1 'polypeptide(L)'
;MKLNKFFPALLLLAGCASWERDCNSSVASSFGGDWIVLQYGFDGTPINCWKLPNTAITNETGTDGIYWLNPGGHLVHISGWYNRVQVSNGDYAGAAKSIGIELERCTGGKYISDKRTGYYNYYGTPWAYAEN
;
A
#
# COMPACT_ATOMS: atom_id res chain seq x y z
N MET A 1 -2.15 -50.40 10.16
CA MET A 1 -0.90 -49.64 10.21
C MET A 1 -0.62 -48.80 8.95
N LYS A 2 -1.60 -48.52 8.13
CA LYS A 2 -1.44 -47.66 6.95
C LYS A 2 -1.78 -46.17 7.19
N LEU A 3 -2.27 -45.81 8.36
CA LEU A 3 -2.67 -44.44 8.70
C LEU A 3 -1.49 -43.54 9.11
N ASN A 4 -0.37 -44.11 9.54
CA ASN A 4 0.75 -43.31 10.04
C ASN A 4 1.65 -42.68 8.95
N LYS A 5 1.42 -43.04 7.69
CA LYS A 5 2.23 -42.49 6.58
C LYS A 5 1.62 -41.25 5.93
N PHE A 6 0.35 -40.97 6.18
CA PHE A 6 -0.31 -39.78 5.61
C PHE A 6 -0.27 -38.54 6.49
N PHE A 7 -0.02 -38.70 7.79
CA PHE A 7 -0.03 -37.60 8.75
C PHE A 7 1.14 -36.59 8.55
N PRO A 8 2.39 -37.03 8.29
CA PRO A 8 3.48 -36.08 8.08
C PRO A 8 3.37 -35.30 6.75
N ALA A 9 2.74 -35.88 5.72
CA ALA A 9 2.54 -35.18 4.45
C ALA A 9 1.52 -34.03 4.55
N LEU A 10 0.49 -34.19 5.38
CA LEU A 10 -0.50 -33.13 5.60
C LEU A 10 0.07 -31.95 6.40
N LEU A 11 0.94 -32.21 7.34
CA LEU A 11 1.65 -31.19 8.11
C LEU A 11 2.63 -30.39 7.25
N LEU A 12 3.26 -31.03 6.28
CA LEU A 12 4.16 -30.37 5.32
C LEU A 12 3.41 -29.44 4.38
N LEU A 13 2.19 -29.80 3.95
CA LEU A 13 1.35 -28.96 3.08
C LEU A 13 0.84 -27.72 3.80
N ALA A 14 0.49 -27.81 5.08
CA ALA A 14 0.06 -26.67 5.89
C ALA A 14 1.23 -25.69 6.15
N GLY A 15 2.44 -26.20 6.34
CA GLY A 15 3.66 -25.41 6.48
C GLY A 15 4.05 -24.66 5.21
N CYS A 16 3.84 -25.24 4.03
CA CYS A 16 4.16 -24.63 2.75
C CYS A 16 3.30 -23.39 2.45
N ALA A 17 2.01 -23.37 2.77
CA ALA A 17 1.13 -22.24 2.51
C ALA A 17 1.49 -21.01 3.38
N SER A 18 1.86 -21.21 4.62
CA SER A 18 2.34 -20.14 5.52
C SER A 18 3.69 -19.60 5.07
N TRP A 19 4.62 -20.46 4.74
CA TRP A 19 5.92 -20.12 4.21
C TRP A 19 5.84 -19.30 2.92
N GLU A 20 4.98 -19.68 2.00
CA GLU A 20 4.81 -18.99 0.73
C GLU A 20 4.34 -17.54 0.93
N ARG A 21 3.40 -17.29 1.83
CA ARG A 21 2.95 -15.94 2.18
C ARG A 21 4.06 -15.10 2.79
N ASP A 22 4.78 -15.63 3.74
CA ASP A 22 5.86 -14.92 4.42
C ASP A 22 7.02 -14.64 3.46
N CYS A 23 7.35 -15.58 2.59
CA CYS A 23 8.37 -15.43 1.57
C CYS A 23 7.99 -14.35 0.54
N ASN A 24 6.75 -14.35 0.04
CA ASN A 24 6.27 -13.35 -0.90
C ASN A 24 6.27 -11.93 -0.32
N SER A 25 5.86 -11.79 0.93
CA SER A 25 5.90 -10.50 1.62
C SER A 25 7.33 -9.99 1.80
N SER A 26 8.25 -10.86 2.19
CA SER A 26 9.66 -10.51 2.36
C SER A 26 10.33 -10.14 1.05
N VAL A 27 10.06 -10.90 -0.01
CA VAL A 27 10.58 -10.62 -1.36
C VAL A 27 10.05 -9.29 -1.88
N ALA A 28 8.75 -9.04 -1.75
CA ALA A 28 8.13 -7.78 -2.18
C ALA A 28 8.73 -6.56 -1.46
N SER A 29 9.05 -6.69 -0.17
CA SER A 29 9.69 -5.61 0.60
C SER A 29 11.13 -5.34 0.16
N SER A 30 11.89 -6.39 -0.19
CA SER A 30 13.32 -6.30 -0.46
C SER A 30 13.65 -6.07 -1.94
N PHE A 31 12.89 -6.67 -2.85
CA PHE A 31 13.19 -6.68 -4.29
C PHE A 31 12.17 -5.93 -5.13
N GLY A 32 11.08 -5.50 -4.55
CA GLY A 32 10.00 -4.83 -5.23
C GLY A 32 8.74 -5.68 -5.29
N GLY A 33 7.63 -5.00 -5.23
CA GLY A 33 6.29 -5.54 -5.35
C GLY A 33 5.35 -4.45 -5.79
N ASP A 34 4.09 -4.80 -5.97
CA ASP A 34 3.05 -3.83 -6.28
C ASP A 34 2.38 -3.40 -4.98
N TRP A 35 2.26 -2.09 -4.78
CA TRP A 35 1.75 -1.52 -3.54
C TRP A 35 0.76 -0.40 -3.79
N ILE A 36 -0.15 -0.23 -2.86
CA ILE A 36 -0.84 1.03 -2.62
C ILE A 36 -0.40 1.56 -1.26
N VAL A 37 0.04 2.81 -1.22
CA VAL A 37 0.40 3.51 0.00
C VAL A 37 -0.55 4.67 0.19
N LEU A 38 -1.20 4.73 1.33
CA LEU A 38 -2.17 5.75 1.68
C LEU A 38 -1.73 6.46 2.96
N GLN A 39 -1.56 7.77 2.89
CA GLN A 39 -1.20 8.61 4.02
C GLN A 39 -2.43 9.38 4.51
N TYR A 40 -2.57 9.45 5.83
CA TYR A 40 -3.70 10.10 6.50
C TYR A 40 -3.26 11.36 7.22
N GLY A 41 -4.18 12.34 7.30
CA GLY A 41 -4.06 13.47 8.19
C GLY A 41 -4.44 13.13 9.63
N PHE A 42 -4.35 14.10 10.51
CA PHE A 42 -4.65 13.93 11.94
C PHE A 42 -6.10 13.56 12.23
N ASP A 43 -7.02 13.91 11.37
CA ASP A 43 -8.45 13.58 11.46
C ASP A 43 -8.80 12.21 10.87
N GLY A 44 -7.81 11.45 10.40
CA GLY A 44 -8.01 10.17 9.73
C GLY A 44 -8.46 10.29 8.27
N THR A 45 -8.45 11.49 7.70
CA THR A 45 -8.79 11.71 6.30
C THR A 45 -7.61 11.38 5.39
N PRO A 46 -7.81 10.63 4.30
CA PRO A 46 -6.74 10.40 3.33
C PRO A 46 -6.25 11.71 2.71
N ILE A 47 -4.94 11.92 2.70
CA ILE A 47 -4.31 13.11 2.14
C ILE A 47 -3.45 12.82 0.91
N ASN A 48 -2.71 11.72 0.93
CA ASN A 48 -1.88 11.31 -0.19
C ASN A 48 -2.06 9.83 -0.47
N CYS A 49 -1.98 9.45 -1.74
CA CYS A 49 -2.08 8.06 -2.16
C CYS A 49 -1.19 7.79 -3.36
N TRP A 50 -0.43 6.71 -3.28
CA TRP A 50 0.47 6.26 -4.34
C TRP A 50 0.15 4.83 -4.76
N LYS A 51 0.10 4.64 -6.05
CA LYS A 51 0.08 3.35 -6.71
C LYS A 51 1.50 3.04 -7.16
N LEU A 52 2.12 2.06 -6.57
CA LEU A 52 3.54 1.77 -6.73
C LEU A 52 3.75 0.40 -7.39
N PRO A 53 3.89 0.35 -8.72
CA PRO A 53 4.21 -0.90 -9.38
C PRO A 53 5.70 -1.23 -9.21
N ASN A 54 5.99 -2.49 -8.97
CA ASN A 54 7.36 -3.04 -8.89
C ASN A 54 8.31 -2.15 -8.06
N THR A 55 7.89 -1.81 -6.86
CA THR A 55 8.60 -0.88 -5.98
C THR A 55 9.04 -1.56 -4.70
N ALA A 56 10.30 -1.42 -4.33
CA ALA A 56 10.80 -1.81 -3.02
C ALA A 56 10.53 -0.70 -2.01
N ILE A 57 9.79 -1.02 -0.96
CA ILE A 57 9.52 -0.10 0.16
C ILE A 57 10.43 -0.48 1.32
N THR A 58 11.18 0.49 1.81
CA THR A 58 12.10 0.30 2.93
C THR A 58 11.56 0.97 4.17
N ASN A 59 11.62 0.27 5.30
CA ASN A 59 11.31 0.85 6.60
C ASN A 59 12.51 1.65 7.09
N GLU A 60 12.25 2.84 7.61
CA GLU A 60 13.27 3.64 8.23
C GLU A 60 13.63 3.08 9.62
N THR A 61 14.92 2.99 9.91
CA THR A 61 15.38 2.49 11.21
C THR A 61 15.15 3.53 12.29
N GLY A 62 14.47 3.12 13.38
CA GLY A 62 14.25 3.99 14.55
C GLY A 62 13.10 4.97 14.43
N THR A 63 12.33 4.94 13.35
CA THR A 63 11.11 5.73 13.15
C THR A 63 10.01 4.88 12.53
N ASP A 64 8.78 5.43 12.48
CA ASP A 64 7.66 4.78 11.78
C ASP A 64 7.64 5.11 10.28
N GLY A 65 8.68 5.74 9.75
CA GLY A 65 8.77 6.16 8.36
C GLY A 65 9.05 5.03 7.39
N ILE A 66 8.61 5.23 6.17
CA ILE A 66 8.94 4.38 5.02
C ILE A 66 9.40 5.26 3.86
N TYR A 67 10.22 4.69 3.00
CA TYR A 67 10.67 5.39 1.80
C TYR A 67 10.80 4.44 0.60
N TRP A 68 10.73 5.02 -0.57
CA TRP A 68 10.92 4.33 -1.86
C TRP A 68 11.45 5.28 -2.91
N LEU A 69 12.00 4.74 -3.98
CA LEU A 69 12.36 5.51 -5.17
C LEU A 69 11.18 5.54 -6.14
N ASN A 70 10.80 6.73 -6.58
CA ASN A 70 9.79 6.88 -7.62
C ASN A 70 10.40 6.61 -9.02
N PRO A 71 9.57 6.48 -10.08
CA PRO A 71 10.06 6.24 -11.44
C PRO A 71 11.03 7.32 -11.96
N GLY A 72 10.96 8.53 -11.44
CA GLY A 72 11.89 9.63 -11.76
C GLY A 72 13.23 9.56 -11.04
N GLY A 73 13.45 8.54 -10.20
CA GLY A 73 14.68 8.38 -9.42
C GLY A 73 14.75 9.23 -8.17
N HIS A 74 13.64 9.86 -7.77
CA HIS A 74 13.56 10.66 -6.56
C HIS A 74 13.13 9.81 -5.37
N LEU A 75 13.75 10.06 -4.22
CA LEU A 75 13.39 9.42 -2.97
C LEU A 75 12.11 10.05 -2.40
N VAL A 76 11.09 9.25 -2.22
CA VAL A 76 9.87 9.65 -1.51
C VAL A 76 9.94 9.05 -0.11
N HIS A 77 9.81 9.90 0.89
CA HIS A 77 9.83 9.53 2.29
C HIS A 77 8.56 10.02 2.97
N ILE A 78 7.86 9.13 3.67
CA ILE A 78 6.68 9.48 4.45
C ILE A 78 6.81 8.97 5.87
N SER A 79 6.19 9.68 6.79
CA SER A 79 6.07 9.28 8.20
C SER A 79 4.70 9.67 8.72
N GLY A 80 4.39 9.32 9.96
CA GLY A 80 3.10 9.55 10.56
C GLY A 80 2.11 8.42 10.29
N TRP A 81 0.87 8.76 10.03
CA TRP A 81 -0.17 7.74 9.82
C TRP A 81 -0.29 7.38 8.35
N TYR A 82 -0.04 6.13 8.04
CA TYR A 82 -0.17 5.58 6.70
C TYR A 82 -0.61 4.11 6.74
N ASN A 83 -1.21 3.68 5.66
CA ASN A 83 -1.42 2.26 5.33
C ASN A 83 -0.66 1.92 4.07
N ARG A 84 -0.12 0.73 4.03
CA ARG A 84 0.37 0.13 2.79
C ARG A 84 -0.28 -1.23 2.60
N VAL A 85 -0.73 -1.50 1.40
CA VAL A 85 -1.28 -2.80 1.03
C VAL A 85 -0.51 -3.36 -0.16
N GLN A 86 -0.10 -4.60 -0.05
CA GLN A 86 0.51 -5.32 -1.16
C GLN A 86 -0.59 -5.75 -2.12
N VAL A 87 -0.39 -5.42 -3.39
CA VAL A 87 -1.32 -5.78 -4.46
C VAL A 87 -0.96 -7.15 -4.99
N SER A 88 -1.92 -8.06 -4.99
CA SER A 88 -1.75 -9.41 -5.53
C SER A 88 -2.28 -9.49 -6.96
N ASN A 89 -1.52 -10.14 -7.84
CA ASN A 89 -1.92 -10.39 -9.23
C ASN A 89 -2.33 -9.13 -10.02
N GLY A 90 -1.76 -7.99 -9.69
CA GLY A 90 -2.10 -6.73 -10.35
C GLY A 90 -3.50 -6.18 -10.04
N ASP A 91 -4.19 -6.72 -9.06
CA ASP A 91 -5.53 -6.29 -8.67
C ASP A 91 -5.50 -5.05 -7.77
N TYR A 92 -5.15 -3.92 -8.35
CA TYR A 92 -5.12 -2.64 -7.64
C TYR A 92 -6.49 -2.19 -7.17
N ALA A 93 -7.54 -2.46 -7.95
CA ALA A 93 -8.90 -2.09 -7.58
C ALA A 93 -9.38 -2.84 -6.33
N GLY A 94 -9.13 -4.15 -6.26
CA GLY A 94 -9.43 -4.94 -5.08
C GLY A 94 -8.61 -4.55 -3.86
N ALA A 95 -7.34 -4.24 -4.05
CA ALA A 95 -6.47 -3.75 -2.98
C ALA A 95 -6.93 -2.39 -2.45
N ALA A 96 -7.29 -1.46 -3.31
CA ALA A 96 -7.84 -0.15 -2.93
C ALA A 96 -9.14 -0.30 -2.14
N LYS A 97 -10.05 -1.14 -2.60
CA LYS A 97 -11.32 -1.43 -1.92
C LYS A 97 -11.08 -2.02 -0.53
N SER A 98 -10.07 -2.87 -0.36
CA SER A 98 -9.75 -3.48 0.94
C SER A 98 -9.37 -2.47 2.02
N ILE A 99 -8.89 -1.31 1.65
CA ILE A 99 -8.54 -0.19 2.55
C ILE A 99 -9.54 0.98 2.46
N GLY A 100 -10.70 0.76 1.84
CA GLY A 100 -11.80 1.71 1.85
C GLY A 100 -11.66 2.91 0.94
N ILE A 101 -10.85 2.81 -0.11
CA ILE A 101 -10.65 3.90 -1.08
C ILE A 101 -11.05 3.50 -2.50
N GLU A 102 -11.29 4.50 -3.32
CA GLU A 102 -11.46 4.35 -4.76
C GLU A 102 -10.11 4.56 -5.47
N LEU A 103 -9.73 3.62 -6.32
CA LEU A 103 -8.45 3.64 -7.01
C LEU A 103 -8.24 4.92 -7.85
N GLU A 104 -9.30 5.42 -8.47
CA GLU A 104 -9.28 6.63 -9.31
C GLU A 104 -8.87 7.88 -8.54
N ARG A 105 -9.04 7.85 -7.23
CA ARG A 105 -8.67 8.97 -6.35
C ARG A 105 -7.19 8.95 -5.95
N CYS A 106 -6.51 7.85 -6.23
CA CYS A 106 -5.09 7.66 -5.95
C CYS A 106 -4.26 8.19 -7.12
N THR A 107 -3.74 9.40 -7.00
CA THR A 107 -3.12 10.12 -8.12
C THR A 107 -1.60 9.99 -8.21
N GLY A 108 -0.97 9.28 -7.27
CA GLY A 108 0.48 9.25 -7.16
C GLY A 108 1.06 10.42 -6.35
N GLY A 109 0.24 11.03 -5.57
CA GLY A 109 0.51 12.12 -4.64
C GLY A 109 -0.77 12.42 -3.88
N LYS A 110 -1.32 13.58 -4.04
CA LYS A 110 -2.52 14.00 -3.34
C LYS A 110 -3.72 13.08 -3.60
N TYR A 111 -4.41 12.67 -2.54
CA TYR A 111 -5.65 11.91 -2.64
C TYR A 111 -6.84 12.83 -2.91
N ILE A 112 -7.65 12.50 -3.90
CA ILE A 112 -8.85 13.26 -4.25
C ILE A 112 -10.01 12.80 -3.39
N SER A 113 -10.26 13.47 -2.27
CA SER A 113 -11.28 13.06 -1.30
C SER A 113 -12.71 13.30 -1.81
N ASP A 114 -12.96 14.41 -2.48
CA ASP A 114 -14.26 14.69 -3.11
C ASP A 114 -14.07 15.59 -4.35
N LYS A 115 -14.62 15.14 -5.48
CA LYS A 115 -14.59 15.91 -6.73
C LYS A 115 -15.61 17.03 -6.77
N ARG A 116 -16.62 16.99 -5.89
CA ARG A 116 -17.75 17.94 -5.92
C ARG A 116 -17.58 19.13 -5.00
N THR A 117 -16.89 18.93 -3.88
CA THR A 117 -16.76 19.96 -2.84
C THR A 117 -15.50 20.80 -2.99
N GLY A 118 -14.62 20.45 -3.90
CA GLY A 118 -13.31 21.08 -3.97
C GLY A 118 -12.46 20.79 -2.73
N TYR A 119 -11.20 21.12 -2.82
CA TYR A 119 -10.34 21.09 -1.67
C TYR A 119 -10.37 22.41 -0.94
N TYR A 120 -10.37 22.32 0.36
CA TYR A 120 -10.11 23.49 1.19
C TYR A 120 -8.63 23.48 1.57
N ASN A 121 -7.98 24.60 1.47
CA ASN A 121 -6.63 24.74 1.99
C ASN A 121 -6.67 24.76 3.52
N TYR A 122 -5.51 24.78 4.13
CA TYR A 122 -5.35 24.79 5.58
C TYR A 122 -6.10 25.93 6.27
N TYR A 123 -6.41 27.01 5.55
CA TYR A 123 -7.13 28.18 6.06
C TYR A 123 -8.63 28.18 5.75
N GLY A 124 -9.17 27.06 5.28
CA GLY A 124 -10.59 26.93 4.96
C GLY A 124 -11.03 27.60 3.67
N THR A 125 -10.10 28.10 2.86
CA THR A 125 -10.40 28.63 1.54
C THR A 125 -10.41 27.51 0.50
N PRO A 126 -11.39 27.48 -0.43
CA PRO A 126 -11.39 26.46 -1.46
C PRO A 126 -10.14 26.61 -2.34
N TRP A 127 -9.46 25.50 -2.55
CA TRP A 127 -8.43 25.45 -3.56
C TRP A 127 -9.10 25.63 -4.92
N ALA A 128 -8.56 26.53 -5.72
CA ALA A 128 -8.95 26.59 -7.11
C ALA A 128 -8.71 25.22 -7.72
N TYR A 129 -9.78 24.53 -8.06
CA TYR A 129 -9.69 23.35 -8.88
C TYR A 129 -9.06 23.77 -10.19
N ALA A 130 -7.96 23.15 -10.54
CA ALA A 130 -7.61 23.11 -11.94
C ALA A 130 -8.73 22.30 -12.62
N GLU A 131 -9.72 22.98 -13.13
CA GLU A 131 -10.68 22.37 -14.02
C GLU A 131 -9.94 21.96 -15.28
N ASN A 132 -9.72 20.68 -15.37
CA ASN A 132 -9.22 20.06 -16.60
C ASN A 132 -10.23 19.03 -17.05
#